data_ecae133909fd439eea5023f5b719e417
#
_entry.id   ecae133909fd439eea5023f5b719e417
#
_cell.length_a   1.000
_cell.length_b   1.000
_cell.length_c   1.000
_cell.angle_alpha   90.00
_cell.angle_beta   90.00
_cell.angle_gamma   90.00
#
_symmetry.space_group_name_H-M   'P 1'
#
loop_
_entity.id
_entity.type
_entity.pdbx_description
1 polymer ?
#
loop_
_entity_poly.entity_id
_entity_poly.type
_entity_poly.pdbx_seq_one_letter_code
_entity_poly.pdbx_strand_id
1 'polypeptide(L)'
;IDDEIYNIDFLLVSDEETGSDDSKELTSSIARNYDYCFVFEAAGQNMEVVTQRKGVGTFTITIEGLASHAGNHYDKGIDANLEASYKLQELVKLTNLELQTTVNVGKINGGIGANTISPKCELLLEIRYTTNDEKIRVLNSLNKITNTSYVQGTISTLNGSIQRDVMMENPKQLELIEE
;
A
#
# COMPACT_ATOMS: atom_id res chain seq x y z
N ILE A 1 5.39 28.48 -37.70
CA ILE A 1 5.62 27.86 -36.40
C ILE A 1 7.08 28.13 -36.12
N ASP A 2 7.31 29.18 -35.36
CA ASP A 2 8.65 29.64 -35.06
C ASP A 2 9.33 28.75 -34.00
N ASP A 3 10.51 28.48 -34.25
CA ASP A 3 11.54 27.54 -33.90
C ASP A 3 12.09 27.61 -32.46
N GLU A 4 11.32 27.90 -31.45
CA GLU A 4 11.84 27.99 -30.09
C GLU A 4 11.12 27.08 -29.08
N ILE A 5 11.11 25.78 -29.34
CA ILE A 5 10.86 24.81 -28.27
C ILE A 5 12.22 24.46 -27.64
N TYR A 6 12.68 25.36 -26.76
CA TYR A 6 13.87 25.10 -25.98
C TYR A 6 13.45 24.39 -24.66
N ASN A 7 14.28 23.39 -24.24
CA ASN A 7 14.19 22.72 -22.96
C ASN A 7 13.00 21.76 -22.80
N ILE A 8 12.64 21.01 -23.84
CA ILE A 8 11.73 19.86 -23.72
C ILE A 8 12.51 18.58 -23.95
N ASP A 9 12.45 17.67 -22.99
CA ASP A 9 12.99 16.33 -23.09
C ASP A 9 11.87 15.31 -22.97
N PHE A 10 12.07 14.15 -23.61
CA PHE A 10 11.16 13.03 -23.53
C PHE A 10 11.81 11.90 -22.76
N LEU A 11 11.17 11.47 -21.68
CA LEU A 11 11.55 10.27 -20.93
C LEU A 11 10.58 9.14 -21.27
N LEU A 12 11.09 8.08 -21.85
CA LEU A 12 10.33 6.88 -22.19
C LEU A 12 10.74 5.76 -21.25
N VAL A 13 9.77 5.17 -20.57
CA VAL A 13 9.95 4.03 -19.66
C VAL A 13 9.09 2.86 -20.13
N SER A 14 9.50 1.63 -19.82
CA SER A 14 8.83 0.41 -20.28
C SER A 14 8.18 -0.40 -19.16
N ASP A 15 8.28 0.04 -17.91
CA ASP A 15 7.87 -0.70 -16.71
C ASP A 15 6.79 0.01 -15.87
N GLU A 16 6.15 1.07 -16.41
CA GLU A 16 5.13 1.83 -15.68
C GLU A 16 3.96 0.95 -15.28
N GLU A 17 3.43 0.15 -16.20
CA GLU A 17 2.28 -0.75 -15.99
C GLU A 17 2.59 -1.91 -15.02
N THR A 18 3.86 -2.18 -14.76
CA THR A 18 4.31 -3.21 -13.82
C THR A 18 4.78 -2.67 -12.47
N GLY A 19 4.71 -1.33 -12.26
CA GLY A 19 4.98 -0.68 -10.97
C GLY A 19 6.25 0.17 -10.94
N SER A 20 6.92 0.36 -12.09
CA SER A 20 8.10 1.23 -12.27
C SER A 20 9.30 0.89 -11.37
N ASP A 21 9.47 -0.37 -11.00
CA ASP A 21 10.53 -0.78 -10.06
C ASP A 21 11.93 -0.50 -10.60
N ASP A 22 12.13 -0.62 -11.91
CA ASP A 22 13.42 -0.38 -12.58
C ASP A 22 13.63 1.10 -12.93
N SER A 23 12.58 1.81 -13.38
CA SER A 23 12.68 3.21 -13.86
C SER A 23 12.53 4.27 -12.77
N LYS A 24 11.97 3.95 -11.64
CA LYS A 24 11.57 4.86 -10.56
C LYS A 24 12.69 5.77 -10.06
N GLU A 25 13.87 5.21 -9.78
CA GLU A 25 15.00 5.99 -9.27
C GLU A 25 15.54 6.94 -10.35
N LEU A 26 15.66 6.45 -11.59
CA LEU A 26 16.11 7.23 -12.74
C LEU A 26 15.13 8.39 -13.00
N THR A 27 13.84 8.11 -13.10
CA THR A 27 12.78 9.10 -13.30
C THR A 27 12.83 10.17 -12.22
N SER A 28 12.93 9.78 -10.94
CA SER A 28 13.01 10.72 -9.81
C SER A 28 14.26 11.59 -9.85
N SER A 29 15.39 11.07 -10.33
CA SER A 29 16.63 11.84 -10.44
C SER A 29 16.58 12.84 -11.58
N ILE A 30 16.03 12.46 -12.73
CA ILE A 30 15.91 13.31 -13.92
C ILE A 30 14.88 14.43 -13.68
N ALA A 31 13.69 14.09 -13.15
CA ALA A 31 12.59 15.03 -12.95
C ALA A 31 12.97 16.26 -12.10
N ARG A 32 13.95 16.13 -11.20
CA ARG A 32 14.43 17.24 -10.36
C ARG A 32 15.11 18.36 -11.13
N ASN A 33 15.49 18.12 -12.38
CA ASN A 33 16.15 19.13 -13.24
C ASN A 33 15.16 19.95 -14.07
N TYR A 34 13.85 19.67 -13.93
CA TYR A 34 12.79 20.31 -14.73
C TYR A 34 11.80 21.04 -13.83
N ASP A 35 11.27 22.15 -14.35
CA ASP A 35 10.25 22.95 -13.67
C ASP A 35 8.88 22.27 -13.72
N TYR A 36 8.60 21.53 -14.80
CA TYR A 36 7.34 20.85 -15.06
C TYR A 36 7.58 19.43 -15.58
N CYS A 37 6.65 18.55 -15.30
CA CYS A 37 6.61 17.19 -15.83
C CYS A 37 5.18 16.89 -16.30
N PHE A 38 5.03 16.51 -17.56
CA PHE A 38 3.76 16.09 -18.13
C PHE A 38 3.78 14.58 -18.34
N VAL A 39 2.81 13.87 -17.77
CA VAL A 39 2.62 12.44 -17.97
C VAL A 39 1.48 12.23 -18.95
N PHE A 40 1.81 11.66 -20.12
CA PHE A 40 0.85 11.40 -21.18
C PHE A 40 0.26 10.02 -21.02
N GLU A 41 -0.94 9.97 -20.47
CA GLU A 41 -1.75 8.77 -20.29
C GLU A 41 -3.19 8.99 -20.77
N ALA A 42 -4.02 7.95 -20.69
CA ALA A 42 -5.44 8.08 -21.00
C ALA A 42 -6.10 9.10 -20.06
N ALA A 43 -6.70 10.13 -20.66
CA ALA A 43 -7.48 11.11 -19.93
C ALA A 43 -8.81 10.51 -19.44
N GLY A 44 -9.41 11.14 -18.42
CA GLY A 44 -10.78 10.83 -17.99
C GLY A 44 -11.81 11.12 -19.07
N GLN A 45 -13.09 10.83 -18.80
CA GLN A 45 -14.18 10.98 -19.78
C GLN A 45 -14.37 12.40 -20.30
N ASN A 46 -13.96 13.40 -19.50
CA ASN A 46 -14.07 14.81 -19.86
C ASN A 46 -12.68 15.45 -20.14
N MET A 47 -11.68 14.65 -20.44
CA MET A 47 -10.30 15.09 -20.66
C MET A 47 -9.67 15.75 -19.43
N GLU A 48 -10.03 15.28 -18.23
CA GLU A 48 -9.54 15.83 -16.97
C GLU A 48 -8.03 15.62 -16.82
N VAL A 49 -7.35 16.64 -16.30
CA VAL A 49 -5.96 16.59 -15.90
C VAL A 49 -5.87 16.14 -14.43
N VAL A 50 -5.00 15.18 -14.13
CA VAL A 50 -4.79 14.67 -12.77
C VAL A 50 -3.79 15.58 -12.05
N THR A 51 -4.27 16.34 -11.05
CA THR A 51 -3.46 17.24 -10.21
C THR A 51 -3.08 16.65 -8.88
N GLN A 52 -3.79 15.60 -8.44
CA GLN A 52 -3.58 14.95 -7.16
C GLN A 52 -3.68 13.42 -7.29
N ARG A 53 -2.83 12.70 -6.58
CA ARG A 53 -2.93 11.24 -6.44
C ARG A 53 -2.70 10.83 -4.99
N LYS A 54 -3.48 9.87 -4.51
CA LYS A 54 -3.25 9.24 -3.20
C LYS A 54 -1.96 8.44 -3.22
N GLY A 55 -1.27 8.44 -2.10
CA GLY A 55 -0.22 7.47 -1.84
C GLY A 55 -0.82 6.06 -1.73
N VAL A 56 -0.07 5.05 -2.16
CA VAL A 56 -0.47 3.64 -2.16
C VAL A 56 0.65 2.79 -1.58
N GLY A 57 0.29 1.87 -0.70
CA GLY A 57 1.19 0.86 -0.16
C GLY A 57 0.52 -0.49 -0.10
N THR A 58 1.26 -1.54 -0.41
CA THR A 58 0.79 -2.93 -0.30
C THR A 58 1.67 -3.69 0.68
N PHE A 59 1.01 -4.41 1.59
CA PHE A 59 1.68 -5.14 2.66
C PHE A 59 1.09 -6.51 2.84
N THR A 60 1.92 -7.43 3.34
CA THR A 60 1.50 -8.77 3.78
C THR A 60 1.88 -8.96 5.23
N ILE A 61 0.92 -9.29 6.07
CA ILE A 61 1.19 -9.78 7.43
C ILE A 61 1.15 -11.31 7.37
N THR A 62 2.29 -11.93 7.60
CA THR A 62 2.41 -13.38 7.75
C THR A 62 2.39 -13.71 9.24
N ILE A 63 1.51 -14.62 9.62
CA ILE A 63 1.29 -15.06 11.01
C ILE A 63 1.64 -16.53 11.09
N GLU A 64 2.53 -16.88 12.01
CA GLU A 64 2.94 -18.24 12.31
C GLU A 64 2.37 -18.69 13.65
N GLY A 65 1.85 -19.89 13.67
CA GLY A 65 1.33 -20.60 14.83
C GLY A 65 1.88 -22.02 14.90
N LEU A 66 1.11 -22.93 15.48
CA LEU A 66 1.50 -24.35 15.63
C LEU A 66 0.31 -25.25 15.32
N ALA A 67 0.49 -26.17 14.36
CA ALA A 67 -0.52 -27.16 14.03
C ALA A 67 -0.75 -28.15 15.17
N SER A 68 -2.01 -28.48 15.40
CA SER A 68 -2.41 -29.57 16.31
C SER A 68 -3.76 -30.13 15.86
N HIS A 69 -4.05 -31.36 16.24
CA HIS A 69 -5.34 -31.98 15.98
C HIS A 69 -6.43 -31.36 16.86
N ALA A 70 -7.39 -30.69 16.21
CA ALA A 70 -8.39 -29.85 16.88
C ALA A 70 -9.28 -30.64 17.89
N GLY A 71 -9.55 -31.93 17.63
CA GLY A 71 -10.36 -32.76 18.50
C GLY A 71 -9.60 -33.42 19.66
N ASN A 72 -8.32 -33.78 19.47
CA ASN A 72 -7.57 -34.55 20.41
C ASN A 72 -6.55 -33.77 21.25
N HIS A 73 -6.01 -32.68 20.66
CA HIS A 73 -4.91 -31.92 21.23
C HIS A 73 -5.07 -30.41 20.97
N TYR A 74 -6.26 -29.91 21.19
CA TYR A 74 -6.59 -28.51 20.96
C TYR A 74 -5.67 -27.53 21.72
N ASP A 75 -5.37 -27.91 22.97
CA ASP A 75 -4.54 -27.16 23.91
C ASP A 75 -3.05 -27.07 23.52
N LYS A 76 -2.62 -27.86 22.55
CA LYS A 76 -1.22 -27.86 22.04
C LYS A 76 -1.04 -27.04 20.76
N GLY A 77 -2.12 -26.62 20.15
CA GLY A 77 -2.08 -25.78 18.96
C GLY A 77 -1.93 -24.30 19.29
N ILE A 78 -1.40 -23.55 18.33
CA ILE A 78 -1.34 -22.09 18.37
C ILE A 78 -2.00 -21.60 17.07
N ASP A 79 -3.17 -20.98 17.21
CA ASP A 79 -4.05 -20.73 16.06
C ASP A 79 -3.72 -19.41 15.35
N ALA A 80 -3.07 -19.51 14.18
CA ALA A 80 -2.76 -18.37 13.33
C ALA A 80 -4.00 -17.74 12.69
N ASN A 81 -5.07 -18.50 12.42
CA ASN A 81 -6.31 -17.94 11.88
C ASN A 81 -7.05 -17.11 12.93
N LEU A 82 -7.06 -17.54 14.18
CA LEU A 82 -7.62 -16.77 15.29
C LEU A 82 -6.86 -15.46 15.48
N GLU A 83 -5.53 -15.51 15.48
CA GLU A 83 -4.68 -14.30 15.53
C GLU A 83 -4.97 -13.36 14.38
N ALA A 84 -5.10 -13.88 13.15
CA ALA A 84 -5.46 -13.10 11.96
C ALA A 84 -6.79 -12.39 12.12
N SER A 85 -7.77 -13.04 12.74
CA SER A 85 -9.10 -12.46 12.98
C SER A 85 -9.07 -11.23 13.89
N TYR A 86 -8.24 -11.25 14.93
CA TYR A 86 -8.04 -10.09 15.81
C TYR A 86 -7.30 -8.96 15.08
N LYS A 87 -6.22 -9.29 14.38
CA LYS A 87 -5.48 -8.30 13.60
C LYS A 87 -6.34 -7.64 12.53
N LEU A 88 -7.17 -8.41 11.82
CA LEU A 88 -8.11 -7.90 10.83
C LEU A 88 -9.04 -6.83 11.43
N GLN A 89 -9.60 -7.09 12.61
CA GLN A 89 -10.49 -6.14 13.28
C GLN A 89 -9.77 -4.83 13.64
N GLU A 90 -8.51 -4.90 14.05
CA GLU A 90 -7.71 -3.71 14.34
C GLU A 90 -7.28 -2.97 13.06
N LEU A 91 -6.95 -3.69 11.99
CA LEU A 91 -6.55 -3.10 10.72
C LEU A 91 -7.66 -2.27 10.08
N VAL A 92 -8.90 -2.79 10.05
CA VAL A 92 -10.02 -2.07 9.43
C VAL A 92 -10.39 -0.78 10.17
N LYS A 93 -10.10 -0.68 11.47
CA LYS A 93 -10.30 0.55 12.26
C LYS A 93 -9.35 1.67 11.87
N LEU A 94 -8.27 1.38 11.15
CA LEU A 94 -7.33 2.39 10.67
C LEU A 94 -7.88 3.24 9.52
N THR A 95 -8.93 2.75 8.85
CA THR A 95 -9.65 3.51 7.81
C THR A 95 -10.25 4.77 8.42
N ASN A 96 -9.98 5.91 7.79
CA ASN A 96 -10.56 7.20 8.12
C ASN A 96 -11.06 7.87 6.83
N LEU A 97 -12.37 7.81 6.60
CA LEU A 97 -12.98 8.33 5.37
C LEU A 97 -13.00 9.86 5.32
N GLU A 98 -13.00 10.53 6.47
CA GLU A 98 -12.92 12.00 6.54
C GLU A 98 -11.56 12.50 6.04
N LEU A 99 -10.50 11.78 6.37
CA LEU A 99 -9.14 12.03 5.86
C LEU A 99 -8.84 11.29 4.55
N GLN A 100 -9.86 10.65 3.97
CA GLN A 100 -9.75 9.85 2.74
C GLN A 100 -8.66 8.77 2.79
N THR A 101 -8.36 8.26 3.99
CA THR A 101 -7.43 7.16 4.22
C THR A 101 -8.19 5.84 4.26
N THR A 102 -7.72 4.85 3.54
CA THR A 102 -8.30 3.50 3.55
C THR A 102 -7.24 2.46 3.85
N VAL A 103 -7.61 1.48 4.66
CA VAL A 103 -6.83 0.26 4.92
C VAL A 103 -7.74 -0.92 4.61
N ASN A 104 -7.41 -1.66 3.58
CA ASN A 104 -8.23 -2.77 3.10
C ASN A 104 -7.43 -4.08 3.13
N VAL A 105 -7.92 -5.07 3.87
CA VAL A 105 -7.42 -6.44 3.79
C VAL A 105 -8.19 -7.15 2.68
N GLY A 106 -7.58 -7.19 1.49
CA GLY A 106 -8.22 -7.71 0.29
C GLY A 106 -8.17 -9.23 0.15
N LYS A 107 -7.22 -9.89 0.85
CA LYS A 107 -7.09 -11.34 0.80
C LYS A 107 -6.64 -11.91 2.15
N ILE A 108 -7.26 -13.00 2.54
CA ILE A 108 -6.90 -13.80 3.71
C ILE A 108 -6.69 -15.23 3.24
N ASN A 109 -5.56 -15.83 3.63
CA ASN A 109 -5.25 -17.21 3.29
C ASN A 109 -4.62 -17.90 4.49
N GLY A 110 -5.28 -18.93 5.05
CA GLY A 110 -4.78 -19.63 6.23
C GLY A 110 -5.43 -20.98 6.48
N GLY A 111 -4.73 -21.79 7.27
CA GLY A 111 -5.17 -23.13 7.64
C GLY A 111 -4.82 -24.20 6.62
N ILE A 112 -4.93 -25.46 7.04
CA ILE A 112 -4.64 -26.66 6.23
C ILE A 112 -5.79 -27.69 6.24
N GLY A 113 -6.74 -27.55 7.12
CA GLY A 113 -7.90 -28.46 7.20
C GLY A 113 -8.78 -28.16 8.40
N ALA A 114 -10.05 -28.57 8.33
CA ALA A 114 -11.06 -28.29 9.36
C ALA A 114 -10.77 -28.97 10.71
N ASN A 115 -10.01 -30.05 10.73
CA ASN A 115 -9.65 -30.78 11.94
C ASN A 115 -8.26 -30.42 12.50
N THR A 116 -7.65 -29.32 12.01
CA THR A 116 -6.30 -28.92 12.37
C THR A 116 -6.27 -27.44 12.78
N ILE A 117 -5.69 -27.14 13.94
CA ILE A 117 -5.38 -25.76 14.34
C ILE A 117 -4.44 -25.14 13.31
N SER A 118 -4.75 -23.95 12.87
CA SER A 118 -4.03 -23.31 11.76
C SER A 118 -2.60 -22.93 12.13
N PRO A 119 -1.58 -23.52 11.48
CA PRO A 119 -0.19 -23.18 11.75
C PRO A 119 0.27 -21.90 11.04
N LYS A 120 -0.49 -21.40 10.06
CA LYS A 120 -0.12 -20.21 9.29
C LYS A 120 -1.35 -19.49 8.75
N CYS A 121 -1.29 -18.15 8.74
CA CYS A 121 -2.24 -17.30 8.05
C CYS A 121 -1.53 -16.09 7.44
N GLU A 122 -2.00 -15.63 6.29
CA GLU A 122 -1.51 -14.45 5.60
C GLU A 122 -2.64 -13.48 5.33
N LEU A 123 -2.40 -12.21 5.64
CA LEU A 123 -3.29 -11.08 5.36
C LEU A 123 -2.60 -10.19 4.32
N LEU A 124 -3.13 -10.12 3.11
CA LEU A 124 -2.70 -9.16 2.08
C LEU A 124 -3.56 -7.92 2.17
N LEU A 125 -2.94 -6.77 2.35
CA LEU A 125 -3.63 -5.49 2.52
C LEU A 125 -3.05 -4.39 1.65
N GLU A 126 -3.92 -3.46 1.25
CA GLU A 126 -3.58 -2.21 0.60
C GLU A 126 -3.92 -1.04 1.51
N ILE A 127 -3.06 -0.02 1.52
CA ILE A 127 -3.32 1.26 2.16
C ILE A 127 -3.35 2.36 1.13
N ARG A 128 -4.26 3.32 1.28
CA ARG A 128 -4.29 4.57 0.51
C ARG A 128 -4.42 5.74 1.46
N TYR A 129 -3.70 6.82 1.19
CA TYR A 129 -3.65 8.00 2.05
C TYR A 129 -3.47 9.27 1.21
N THR A 130 -3.84 10.42 1.79
CA THR A 130 -3.79 11.72 1.13
C THR A 130 -2.71 12.65 1.68
N THR A 131 -2.14 12.33 2.85
CA THR A 131 -1.13 13.16 3.51
C THR A 131 0.00 12.32 4.10
N ASN A 132 1.16 12.95 4.32
CA ASN A 132 2.29 12.30 4.96
C ASN A 132 2.00 11.90 6.42
N ASP A 133 1.18 12.70 7.13
CA ASP A 133 0.80 12.41 8.51
C ASP A 133 -0.04 11.13 8.59
N GLU A 134 -0.98 10.94 7.66
CA GLU A 134 -1.76 9.72 7.54
C GLU A 134 -0.90 8.50 7.15
N LYS A 135 0.07 8.67 6.25
CA LYS A 135 1.09 7.66 5.96
C LYS A 135 1.78 7.19 7.23
N ILE A 136 2.33 8.13 8.00
CA ILE A 136 3.06 7.85 9.24
C ILE A 136 2.14 7.18 10.27
N ARG A 137 0.91 7.70 10.46
CA ARG A 137 -0.08 7.14 11.38
C ARG A 137 -0.38 5.68 11.06
N VAL A 138 -0.67 5.38 9.78
CA VAL A 138 -1.02 4.03 9.34
C VAL A 138 0.17 3.09 9.46
N LEU A 139 1.36 3.48 9.00
CA LEU A 139 2.56 2.63 9.09
C LEU A 139 2.95 2.30 10.54
N ASN A 140 2.87 3.28 11.44
CA ASN A 140 3.12 3.04 12.87
C ASN A 140 2.09 2.08 13.46
N SER A 141 0.83 2.23 13.07
CA SER A 141 -0.24 1.35 13.53
C SER A 141 -0.11 -0.07 12.97
N LEU A 142 0.27 -0.22 11.70
CA LEU A 142 0.57 -1.53 11.10
C LEU A 142 1.67 -2.25 11.87
N ASN A 143 2.78 -1.56 12.15
CA ASN A 143 3.87 -2.12 12.93
C ASN A 143 3.41 -2.52 14.34
N LYS A 144 2.63 -1.69 15.00
CA LYS A 144 2.08 -1.99 16.34
C LYS A 144 1.19 -3.22 16.31
N ILE A 145 0.23 -3.30 15.37
CA ILE A 145 -0.69 -4.43 15.23
C ILE A 145 0.08 -5.70 14.91
N THR A 146 1.06 -5.63 14.00
CA THR A 146 1.90 -6.78 13.65
C THR A 146 2.65 -7.32 14.86
N ASN A 147 3.25 -6.45 15.66
CA ASN A 147 4.05 -6.83 16.83
C ASN A 147 3.22 -7.16 18.08
N THR A 148 1.90 -6.95 18.04
CA THR A 148 1.00 -7.37 19.13
C THR A 148 0.56 -8.80 18.90
N SER A 149 0.76 -9.69 19.88
CA SER A 149 0.25 -11.06 19.88
C SER A 149 -1.04 -11.11 20.68
N TYR A 150 -2.15 -11.41 20.03
CA TYR A 150 -3.47 -11.61 20.64
C TYR A 150 -3.67 -13.07 21.07
N VAL A 151 -3.09 -14.00 20.32
CA VAL A 151 -3.04 -15.41 20.65
C VAL A 151 -1.62 -15.75 21.12
N GLN A 152 -1.49 -16.13 22.35
CA GLN A 152 -0.17 -16.42 22.95
C GLN A 152 0.61 -17.44 22.12
N GLY A 153 1.85 -17.11 21.80
CA GLY A 153 2.76 -17.96 21.04
C GLY A 153 2.75 -17.76 19.53
N THR A 154 1.85 -16.94 18.98
CA THR A 154 1.93 -16.54 17.56
C THR A 154 3.09 -15.60 17.32
N ILE A 155 3.69 -15.68 16.14
CA ILE A 155 4.71 -14.76 15.63
C ILE A 155 4.19 -14.15 14.34
N SER A 156 4.27 -12.82 14.21
CA SER A 156 3.83 -12.12 13.01
C SER A 156 4.96 -11.28 12.40
N THR A 157 5.01 -11.26 11.07
CA THR A 157 5.96 -10.45 10.30
C THR A 157 5.21 -9.59 9.30
N LEU A 158 5.68 -8.35 9.10
CA LEU A 158 5.17 -7.41 8.11
C LEU A 158 6.16 -7.29 6.97
N ASN A 159 5.70 -7.54 5.74
CA ASN A 159 6.47 -7.35 4.51
C ASN A 159 5.67 -6.44 3.57
N GLY A 160 6.37 -5.73 2.72
CA GLY A 160 5.77 -4.82 1.75
C GLY A 160 6.34 -3.41 1.84
N SER A 161 5.82 -2.53 1.02
CA SER A 161 6.34 -1.16 0.93
C SER A 161 5.29 -0.18 0.41
N ILE A 162 5.64 1.09 0.45
CA ILE A 162 4.93 2.14 -0.28
C ILE A 162 5.37 2.07 -1.75
N GLN A 163 4.42 1.85 -2.64
CA GLN A 163 4.65 1.84 -4.09
C GLN A 163 4.71 3.26 -4.65
N ARG A 164 3.84 4.14 -4.15
CA ARG A 164 3.75 5.52 -4.59
C ARG A 164 3.42 6.43 -3.42
N ASP A 165 4.14 7.54 -3.31
CA ASP A 165 3.80 8.61 -2.38
C ASP A 165 2.67 9.50 -2.89
N VAL A 166 2.17 10.36 -2.02
CA VAL A 166 1.13 11.33 -2.36
C VAL A 166 1.67 12.31 -3.39
N MET A 167 0.92 12.53 -4.47
CA MET A 167 1.08 13.70 -5.31
C MET A 167 0.07 14.75 -4.85
N MET A 168 0.57 15.87 -4.36
CA MET A 168 -0.26 16.98 -3.89
C MET A 168 -0.32 18.06 -4.95
N GLU A 169 -1.50 18.67 -5.08
CA GLU A 169 -1.68 19.89 -5.84
C GLU A 169 -0.78 21.01 -5.30
N ASN A 170 -0.21 21.79 -6.18
CA ASN A 170 0.60 22.93 -5.82
C ASN A 170 0.27 24.15 -6.69
N PRO A 171 0.58 25.39 -6.24
CA PRO A 171 0.23 26.61 -6.96
C PRO A 171 0.74 26.66 -8.40
N LYS A 172 1.95 26.18 -8.67
CA LYS A 172 2.51 26.15 -10.03
C LYS A 172 1.72 25.26 -10.99
N GLN A 173 1.17 24.14 -10.49
CA GLN A 173 0.31 23.27 -11.31
C GLN A 173 -0.99 23.97 -11.67
N LEU A 174 -1.58 24.71 -10.70
CA LEU A 174 -2.82 25.43 -10.94
C LEU A 174 -2.64 26.58 -11.94
N GLU A 175 -1.58 27.37 -11.82
CA GLU A 175 -1.21 28.41 -12.79
C GLU A 175 -1.08 27.83 -14.19
N LEU A 176 -0.40 26.70 -14.35
CA LEU A 176 -0.20 26.03 -15.64
C LEU A 176 -1.50 25.51 -16.28
N ILE A 177 -2.51 25.19 -15.48
CA ILE A 177 -3.81 24.68 -15.99
C ILE A 177 -4.72 25.85 -16.42
N GLU A 178 -4.54 27.05 -15.84
CA GLU A 178 -5.30 28.25 -16.18
C GLU A 178 -4.79 28.93 -17.46
N GLU A 179 -3.55 28.67 -17.89
CA GLU A 179 -2.96 29.13 -19.16
C GLU A 179 -3.40 28.25 -20.36
#